data_66898a4ceea9be5b2265437c199f2d6d
#
_entry.id   66898a4ceea9be5b2265437c199f2d6d
#
_cell.length_a   1.000
_cell.length_b   1.000
_cell.length_c   1.000
_cell.angle_alpha   90.00
_cell.angle_beta   90.00
_cell.angle_gamma   90.00
#
_symmetry.space_group_name_H-M   'P 1'
#
loop_
_entity.id
_entity.type
_entity.pdbx_description
1 polymer ?
#
loop_
_entity_poly.entity_id
_entity_poly.type
_entity_poly.pdbx_seq_one_letter_code
_entity_poly.pdbx_strand_id
1 'polypeptide(L)'
;MVNKQNHDAIVPTGDWRNIIKFLEIAGILKRTPRTGWVDVGVYQPESVADHTFRTAFLCMIYADIKDLDPLKLLRLALIHDLPEAIMGDLMPSQKTAETKEKEETVIHQILSLLPETQRENYLAVWNEYQEGKTKESKAVRQLEKIEMALQAKEYEKLGSTNKSLKRFIQSAKDATSWSELKRLLSYVMEVM
;
A
#
# COMPACT_ATOMS: atom_id res chain seq x y z
N MET A 1 21.05 3.60 43.30
CA MET A 1 20.93 2.26 42.70
C MET A 1 19.75 2.26 41.80
N VAL A 2 19.99 2.46 40.50
CA VAL A 2 18.93 2.50 39.49
C VAL A 2 18.66 1.09 39.02
N ASN A 3 17.46 0.62 39.26
CA ASN A 3 16.99 -0.73 38.95
C ASN A 3 16.99 -0.89 37.42
N LYS A 4 17.96 -1.63 36.88
CA LYS A 4 17.91 -2.13 35.50
C LYS A 4 16.80 -3.18 35.43
N GLN A 5 15.58 -2.77 35.14
CA GLN A 5 14.52 -3.68 34.74
C GLN A 5 14.92 -4.30 33.39
N ASN A 6 15.12 -5.61 33.43
CA ASN A 6 15.33 -6.47 32.27
C ASN A 6 14.25 -6.20 31.21
N HIS A 7 14.64 -5.52 30.12
CA HIS A 7 13.87 -5.46 28.89
C HIS A 7 14.17 -6.66 27.97
N ASP A 8 14.69 -7.75 28.53
CA ASP A 8 14.75 -9.07 27.85
C ASP A 8 13.41 -9.81 27.91
N ALA A 9 12.30 -9.07 27.94
CA ALA A 9 10.98 -9.64 27.81
C ALA A 9 10.78 -10.12 26.36
N ILE A 10 11.24 -11.39 26.15
CA ILE A 10 10.50 -12.38 25.37
C ILE A 10 9.97 -11.84 24.06
N VAL A 11 10.85 -11.62 23.09
CA VAL A 11 10.49 -11.92 21.71
C VAL A 11 10.37 -13.45 21.69
N PRO A 12 9.16 -14.03 21.55
CA PRO A 12 9.07 -15.45 21.24
C PRO A 12 9.97 -15.61 20.02
N THR A 13 10.93 -16.49 20.10
CA THR A 13 11.90 -16.74 19.05
C THR A 13 11.16 -17.26 17.82
N GLY A 14 10.52 -16.35 17.08
CA GLY A 14 10.12 -16.62 15.71
C GLY A 14 11.40 -17.02 15.00
N ASP A 15 11.39 -18.14 14.31
CA ASP A 15 12.56 -18.56 13.56
C ASP A 15 12.92 -17.41 12.58
N TRP A 16 14.01 -16.72 12.85
CA TRP A 16 14.51 -15.63 12.02
C TRP A 16 14.62 -16.01 10.55
N ARG A 17 14.77 -17.29 10.23
CA ARG A 17 14.74 -17.82 8.86
C ARG A 17 13.38 -17.60 8.22
N ASN A 18 12.30 -17.74 8.97
CA ASN A 18 10.95 -17.49 8.46
C ASN A 18 10.71 -15.98 8.25
N ILE A 19 11.22 -15.14 9.15
CA ILE A 19 11.18 -13.68 8.96
C ILE A 19 11.96 -13.27 7.71
N ILE A 20 13.14 -13.87 7.46
CA ILE A 20 13.91 -13.62 6.22
C ILE A 20 13.09 -14.04 4.99
N LYS A 21 12.45 -15.22 5.01
CA LYS A 21 11.56 -15.64 3.91
C LYS A 21 10.39 -14.68 3.69
N PHE A 22 9.78 -14.19 4.77
CA PHE A 22 8.75 -13.15 4.66
C PHE A 22 9.29 -11.90 3.97
N LEU A 23 10.48 -11.43 4.36
CA LEU A 23 11.13 -10.26 3.74
C LEU A 23 11.55 -10.50 2.29
N GLU A 24 11.96 -11.73 1.94
CA GLU A 24 12.23 -12.11 0.55
C GLU A 24 10.97 -12.01 -0.31
N ILE A 25 9.83 -12.51 0.21
CA ILE A 25 8.53 -12.39 -0.48
C ILE A 25 8.14 -10.93 -0.62
N ALA A 26 8.15 -10.15 0.46
CA ALA A 26 7.87 -8.71 0.40
C ALA A 26 8.83 -7.99 -0.57
N GLY A 27 10.07 -8.44 -0.66
CA GLY A 27 11.07 -7.94 -1.61
C GLY A 27 10.74 -8.18 -3.08
N ILE A 28 9.82 -9.09 -3.41
CA ILE A 28 9.35 -9.31 -4.79
C ILE A 28 8.61 -8.07 -5.29
N LEU A 29 7.89 -7.35 -4.43
CA LEU A 29 7.19 -6.11 -4.79
C LEU A 29 8.12 -5.06 -5.42
N LYS A 30 9.42 -5.08 -5.09
CA LYS A 30 10.45 -4.20 -5.70
C LYS A 30 10.68 -4.49 -7.18
N ARG A 31 10.23 -5.63 -7.68
CA ARG A 31 10.38 -6.09 -9.07
C ARG A 31 9.03 -6.35 -9.75
N THR A 32 7.93 -6.13 -9.04
CA THR A 32 6.57 -6.25 -9.56
C THR A 32 6.16 -4.88 -10.11
N PRO A 33 6.14 -4.70 -11.46
CA PRO A 33 5.74 -3.42 -12.04
C PRO A 33 4.24 -3.20 -11.84
N ARG A 34 3.84 -1.95 -11.68
CA ARG A 34 2.42 -1.58 -11.65
C ARG A 34 1.80 -1.81 -13.04
N THR A 35 0.91 -2.79 -13.12
CA THR A 35 0.29 -3.28 -14.38
C THR A 35 -0.43 -2.16 -15.16
N GLY A 36 -1.04 -1.23 -14.44
CA GLY A 36 -1.70 -0.09 -15.07
C GLY A 36 -0.77 0.78 -15.92
N TRP A 37 0.48 0.98 -15.47
CA TRP A 37 1.48 1.73 -16.22
C TRP A 37 2.06 0.94 -17.38
N VAL A 38 2.26 -0.39 -17.19
CA VAL A 38 2.67 -1.29 -18.27
C VAL A 38 1.65 -1.27 -19.41
N ASP A 39 0.36 -1.35 -19.10
CA ASP A 39 -0.75 -1.34 -20.07
C ASP A 39 -0.78 -0.07 -20.94
N VAL A 40 -0.42 1.08 -20.37
CA VAL A 40 -0.31 2.34 -21.13
C VAL A 40 1.09 2.57 -21.70
N GLY A 41 1.99 1.59 -21.64
CA GLY A 41 3.29 1.64 -22.27
C GLY A 41 4.24 2.65 -21.64
N VAL A 42 4.14 2.88 -20.32
CA VAL A 42 5.13 3.68 -19.59
C VAL A 42 6.49 2.99 -19.67
N TYR A 43 7.51 3.72 -20.11
CA TYR A 43 8.88 3.24 -20.08
C TYR A 43 9.39 3.25 -18.63
N GLN A 44 9.91 2.11 -18.17
CA GLN A 44 10.36 1.91 -16.78
C GLN A 44 9.29 2.31 -15.74
N PRO A 45 8.15 1.59 -15.70
CA PRO A 45 7.11 1.89 -14.73
C PRO A 45 7.58 1.63 -13.31
N GLU A 46 7.05 2.40 -12.35
CA GLU A 46 7.28 2.15 -10.94
C GLU A 46 6.88 0.71 -10.56
N SER A 47 7.52 0.19 -9.53
CA SER A 47 7.12 -1.06 -8.89
C SER A 47 5.99 -0.84 -7.88
N VAL A 48 5.35 -1.93 -7.44
CA VAL A 48 4.41 -1.90 -6.32
C VAL A 48 5.08 -1.37 -5.04
N ALA A 49 6.36 -1.71 -4.82
CA ALA A 49 7.10 -1.19 -3.66
C ALA A 49 7.34 0.32 -3.73
N ASP A 50 7.60 0.89 -4.92
CA ASP A 50 7.77 2.34 -5.09
C ASP A 50 6.46 3.07 -4.75
N HIS A 51 5.33 2.58 -5.26
CA HIS A 51 3.99 3.04 -4.91
C HIS A 51 3.74 2.97 -3.40
N THR A 52 3.98 1.80 -2.80
CA THR A 52 3.78 1.58 -1.36
C THR A 52 4.63 2.53 -0.52
N PHE A 53 5.89 2.76 -0.90
CA PHE A 53 6.81 3.67 -0.23
C PHE A 53 6.24 5.11 -0.18
N ARG A 54 5.85 5.67 -1.32
CA ARG A 54 5.32 7.04 -1.37
C ARG A 54 3.93 7.15 -0.73
N THR A 55 3.09 6.13 -0.88
CA THR A 55 1.81 6.03 -0.15
C THR A 55 2.02 6.04 1.37
N ALA A 56 3.02 5.31 1.89
CA ALA A 56 3.33 5.29 3.32
C ALA A 56 3.76 6.68 3.83
N PHE A 57 4.60 7.43 3.09
CA PHE A 57 4.94 8.80 3.44
C PHE A 57 3.73 9.72 3.46
N LEU A 58 2.88 9.63 2.45
CA LEU A 58 1.66 10.44 2.37
C LEU A 58 0.71 10.13 3.54
N CYS A 59 0.56 8.85 3.89
CA CYS A 59 -0.22 8.39 5.04
C CYS A 59 0.34 8.91 6.37
N MET A 60 1.66 8.87 6.57
CA MET A 60 2.32 9.37 7.77
C MET A 60 2.06 10.87 7.94
N ILE A 61 2.35 11.67 6.92
CA ILE A 61 2.15 13.13 6.94
C ILE A 61 0.67 13.46 7.17
N TYR A 62 -0.23 12.76 6.50
CA TYR A 62 -1.67 12.99 6.65
C TYR A 62 -2.15 12.66 8.06
N ALA A 63 -1.64 11.58 8.67
CA ALA A 63 -1.97 11.20 10.04
C ALA A 63 -1.58 12.27 11.05
N ASP A 64 -0.36 12.81 10.95
CA ASP A 64 0.13 13.89 11.82
C ASP A 64 -0.72 15.17 11.68
N ILE A 65 -1.14 15.53 10.45
CA ILE A 65 -1.97 16.71 10.19
C ILE A 65 -3.41 16.51 10.72
N LYS A 66 -3.92 15.28 10.73
CA LYS A 66 -5.32 14.97 11.05
C LYS A 66 -5.54 14.37 12.44
N ASP A 67 -4.49 14.27 13.24
CA ASP A 67 -4.53 13.64 14.56
C ASP A 67 -5.13 12.21 14.50
N LEU A 68 -4.67 11.44 13.50
CA LEU A 68 -4.95 10.01 13.34
C LEU A 68 -3.76 9.21 13.86
N ASP A 69 -3.94 7.90 14.04
CA ASP A 69 -2.84 7.02 14.43
C ASP A 69 -1.85 6.79 13.26
N PRO A 70 -0.64 7.42 13.30
CA PRO A 70 0.33 7.29 12.21
C PRO A 70 0.83 5.87 12.04
N LEU A 71 1.01 5.12 13.14
CA LEU A 71 1.48 3.73 13.08
C LEU A 71 0.44 2.84 12.39
N LYS A 72 -0.83 3.09 12.64
CA LYS A 72 -1.93 2.36 12.00
C LYS A 72 -2.00 2.66 10.50
N LEU A 73 -1.92 3.95 10.11
CA LEU A 73 -1.91 4.31 8.70
C LEU A 73 -0.70 3.71 7.97
N LEU A 74 0.49 3.76 8.58
CA LEU A 74 1.70 3.14 8.01
C LEU A 74 1.54 1.63 7.81
N ARG A 75 1.00 0.92 8.81
CA ARG A 75 0.75 -0.53 8.71
C ARG A 75 -0.23 -0.86 7.60
N LEU A 76 -1.34 -0.11 7.50
CA LEU A 76 -2.33 -0.27 6.44
C LEU A 76 -1.68 -0.04 5.06
N ALA A 77 -0.91 1.05 4.91
CA ALA A 77 -0.23 1.37 3.66
C ALA A 77 0.83 0.33 3.26
N LEU A 78 1.57 -0.24 4.22
CA LEU A 78 2.60 -1.24 3.92
C LEU A 78 2.05 -2.63 3.60
N ILE A 79 0.84 -2.98 4.10
CA ILE A 79 0.31 -4.33 3.96
C ILE A 79 -0.70 -4.47 2.82
N HIS A 80 -1.29 -3.36 2.33
CA HIS A 80 -2.44 -3.41 1.44
C HIS A 80 -2.20 -4.17 0.13
N ASP A 81 -1.02 -4.04 -0.45
CA ASP A 81 -0.62 -4.69 -1.71
C ASP A 81 0.35 -5.88 -1.49
N LEU A 82 0.54 -6.36 -0.25
CA LEU A 82 1.46 -7.46 0.04
C LEU A 82 1.13 -8.75 -0.73
N PRO A 83 -0.13 -9.15 -0.95
CA PRO A 83 -0.47 -10.31 -1.78
C PRO A 83 0.05 -10.23 -3.22
N GLU A 84 0.26 -9.03 -3.76
CA GLU A 84 0.75 -8.82 -5.12
C GLU A 84 2.20 -9.31 -5.31
N ALA A 85 2.93 -9.55 -4.23
CA ALA A 85 4.23 -10.24 -4.28
C ALA A 85 4.13 -11.64 -4.91
N ILE A 86 2.97 -12.32 -4.78
CA ILE A 86 2.75 -13.66 -5.33
C ILE A 86 1.80 -13.62 -6.53
N MET A 87 0.80 -12.76 -6.49
CA MET A 87 -0.24 -12.68 -7.52
C MET A 87 0.11 -11.76 -8.69
N GLY A 88 1.07 -10.85 -8.49
CA GLY A 88 1.28 -9.71 -9.37
C GLY A 88 0.26 -8.60 -9.13
N ASP A 89 0.55 -7.39 -9.62
CA ASP A 89 -0.40 -6.27 -9.58
C ASP A 89 -1.57 -6.54 -10.53
N LEU A 90 -2.80 -6.47 -9.99
CA LEU A 90 -4.03 -6.71 -10.74
C LEU A 90 -4.76 -5.40 -11.02
N MET A 91 -5.07 -5.16 -12.30
CA MET A 91 -5.94 -4.04 -12.65
C MET A 91 -7.36 -4.25 -12.07
N PRO A 92 -8.11 -3.15 -11.80
CA PRO A 92 -9.48 -3.25 -11.29
C PRO A 92 -10.39 -4.14 -12.15
N SER A 93 -10.18 -4.19 -13.46
CA SER A 93 -10.93 -5.05 -14.40
C SER A 93 -10.64 -6.55 -14.24
N GLN A 94 -9.53 -6.89 -13.58
CA GLN A 94 -9.12 -8.29 -13.31
C GLN A 94 -9.53 -8.75 -11.91
N LYS A 95 -10.04 -7.84 -11.06
CA LYS A 95 -10.48 -8.16 -9.70
C LYS A 95 -11.88 -8.78 -9.75
N THR A 96 -11.93 -10.10 -9.61
CA THR A 96 -13.13 -10.92 -9.55
C THR A 96 -13.33 -11.48 -8.13
N ALA A 97 -14.45 -12.19 -7.88
CA ALA A 97 -14.64 -12.90 -6.61
C ALA A 97 -13.55 -13.96 -6.38
N GLU A 98 -13.17 -14.68 -7.44
CA GLU A 98 -12.11 -15.69 -7.39
C GLU A 98 -10.73 -15.10 -7.07
N THR A 99 -10.36 -13.97 -7.70
CA THR A 99 -9.10 -13.30 -7.39
C THR A 99 -9.07 -12.78 -5.97
N LYS A 100 -10.21 -12.36 -5.42
CA LYS A 100 -10.35 -11.90 -4.05
C LYS A 100 -10.15 -13.04 -3.03
N GLU A 101 -10.74 -14.19 -3.28
CA GLU A 101 -10.56 -15.41 -2.47
C GLU A 101 -9.09 -15.89 -2.52
N LYS A 102 -8.47 -15.80 -3.68
CA LYS A 102 -7.04 -16.10 -3.84
C LYS A 102 -6.17 -15.10 -3.07
N GLU A 103 -6.48 -13.82 -3.12
CA GLU A 103 -5.79 -12.76 -2.37
C GLU A 103 -5.82 -13.03 -0.87
N GLU A 104 -6.99 -13.45 -0.33
CA GLU A 104 -7.16 -13.87 1.06
C GLU A 104 -6.31 -15.10 1.40
N THR A 105 -6.31 -16.10 0.54
CA THR A 105 -5.47 -17.30 0.71
C THR A 105 -3.99 -16.94 0.74
N VAL A 106 -3.55 -16.10 -0.18
CA VAL A 106 -2.15 -15.69 -0.33
C VAL A 106 -1.68 -14.87 0.88
N ILE A 107 -2.47 -13.93 1.39
CA ILE A 107 -2.07 -13.15 2.57
C ILE A 107 -1.89 -14.06 3.79
N HIS A 108 -2.78 -15.04 4.00
CA HIS A 108 -2.63 -16.03 5.06
C HIS A 108 -1.34 -16.83 4.93
N GLN A 109 -0.98 -17.26 3.71
CA GLN A 109 0.27 -17.99 3.45
C GLN A 109 1.49 -17.13 3.76
N ILE A 110 1.53 -15.87 3.32
CA ILE A 110 2.65 -14.96 3.57
C ILE A 110 2.80 -14.71 5.08
N LEU A 111 1.70 -14.38 5.75
CA LEU A 111 1.72 -14.06 7.18
C LEU A 111 1.99 -15.28 8.07
N SER A 112 1.77 -16.52 7.59
CA SER A 112 2.11 -17.74 8.33
C SER A 112 3.61 -17.88 8.63
N LEU A 113 4.46 -17.15 7.93
CA LEU A 113 5.90 -17.09 8.19
C LEU A 113 6.26 -16.27 9.44
N LEU A 114 5.32 -15.48 9.95
CA LEU A 114 5.53 -14.65 11.13
C LEU A 114 5.11 -15.38 12.41
N PRO A 115 5.68 -14.99 13.57
CA PRO A 115 5.19 -15.47 14.85
C PRO A 115 3.70 -15.18 15.03
N GLU A 116 3.00 -16.01 15.79
CA GLU A 116 1.53 -15.99 15.90
C GLU A 116 0.95 -14.61 16.19
N THR A 117 1.48 -13.93 17.21
CA THR A 117 1.01 -12.59 17.60
C THR A 117 1.14 -11.57 16.45
N GLN A 118 2.27 -11.59 15.71
CA GLN A 118 2.49 -10.68 14.58
C GLN A 118 1.60 -11.05 13.40
N ARG A 119 1.42 -12.35 13.14
CA ARG A 119 0.52 -12.86 12.11
C ARG A 119 -0.90 -12.38 12.34
N GLU A 120 -1.44 -12.55 13.56
CA GLU A 120 -2.80 -12.12 13.91
C GLU A 120 -2.96 -10.60 13.79
N ASN A 121 -1.99 -9.84 14.30
CA ASN A 121 -2.01 -8.38 14.23
C ASN A 121 -1.99 -7.88 12.78
N TYR A 122 -1.15 -8.44 11.92
CA TYR A 122 -1.06 -8.01 10.52
C TYR A 122 -2.25 -8.48 9.69
N LEU A 123 -2.80 -9.65 10.00
CA LEU A 123 -4.05 -10.10 9.38
C LEU A 123 -5.22 -9.18 9.74
N ALA A 124 -5.30 -8.74 11.00
CA ALA A 124 -6.31 -7.77 11.42
C ALA A 124 -6.17 -6.43 10.66
N VAL A 125 -4.94 -5.94 10.46
CA VAL A 125 -4.66 -4.73 9.67
C VAL A 125 -5.09 -4.91 8.21
N TRP A 126 -4.75 -6.07 7.59
CA TRP A 126 -5.15 -6.35 6.21
C TRP A 126 -6.67 -6.43 6.07
N ASN A 127 -7.35 -7.13 6.98
CA ASN A 127 -8.82 -7.21 7.01
C ASN A 127 -9.45 -5.81 7.16
N GLU A 128 -8.90 -4.97 8.04
CA GLU A 128 -9.36 -3.59 8.21
C GLU A 128 -9.28 -2.79 6.91
N TYR A 129 -8.16 -2.95 6.17
CA TYR A 129 -8.02 -2.33 4.85
C TYR A 129 -9.06 -2.87 3.87
N GLN A 130 -9.26 -4.20 3.82
CA GLN A 130 -10.24 -4.83 2.91
C GLN A 130 -11.68 -4.40 3.23
N GLU A 131 -12.03 -4.24 4.50
CA GLU A 131 -13.35 -3.76 4.90
C GLU A 131 -13.59 -2.28 4.57
N GLY A 132 -12.57 -1.46 4.69
CA GLY A 132 -12.64 -0.03 4.36
C GLY A 132 -13.64 0.75 5.24
N LYS A 133 -13.87 0.33 6.49
CA LYS A 133 -14.90 0.93 7.37
C LYS A 133 -14.36 2.00 8.30
N THR A 134 -13.14 1.83 8.80
CA THR A 134 -12.52 2.77 9.75
C THR A 134 -12.08 4.06 9.06
N LYS A 135 -11.82 5.11 9.85
CA LYS A 135 -11.30 6.37 9.31
C LYS A 135 -9.95 6.17 8.65
N GLU A 136 -9.07 5.39 9.31
CA GLU A 136 -7.72 5.13 8.84
C GLU A 136 -7.73 4.34 7.53
N SER A 137 -8.50 3.26 7.42
CA SER A 137 -8.60 2.50 6.17
C SER A 137 -9.21 3.31 5.02
N LYS A 138 -10.22 4.15 5.31
CA LYS A 138 -10.78 5.10 4.32
C LYS A 138 -9.77 6.17 3.89
N ALA A 139 -8.91 6.63 4.82
CA ALA A 139 -7.86 7.58 4.49
C ALA A 139 -6.85 6.93 3.53
N VAL A 140 -6.31 5.76 3.90
CA VAL A 140 -5.31 5.06 3.08
C VAL A 140 -5.84 4.78 1.68
N ARG A 141 -7.06 4.27 1.53
CA ARG A 141 -7.69 4.01 0.23
C ARG A 141 -7.82 5.25 -0.67
N GLN A 142 -8.01 6.43 -0.09
CA GLN A 142 -8.05 7.67 -0.85
C GLN A 142 -6.65 8.19 -1.16
N LEU A 143 -5.73 8.09 -0.18
CA LEU A 143 -4.35 8.56 -0.32
C LEU A 143 -3.57 7.76 -1.37
N GLU A 144 -3.76 6.43 -1.46
CA GLU A 144 -3.13 5.62 -2.51
C GLU A 144 -3.57 6.04 -3.93
N LYS A 145 -4.83 6.44 -4.08
CA LYS A 145 -5.33 6.95 -5.37
C LYS A 145 -4.80 8.34 -5.70
N ILE A 146 -4.59 9.18 -4.69
CA ILE A 146 -3.94 10.49 -4.87
C ILE A 146 -2.47 10.30 -5.24
N GLU A 147 -1.79 9.35 -4.62
CA GLU A 147 -0.42 8.97 -4.96
C GLU A 147 -0.34 8.52 -6.43
N MET A 148 -1.23 7.63 -6.86
CA MET A 148 -1.32 7.20 -8.27
C MET A 148 -1.58 8.37 -9.23
N ALA A 149 -2.41 9.36 -8.87
CA ALA A 149 -2.62 10.56 -9.68
C ALA A 149 -1.37 11.43 -9.77
N LEU A 150 -0.60 11.55 -8.68
CA LEU A 150 0.67 12.25 -8.66
C LEU A 150 1.68 11.56 -9.59
N GLN A 151 1.77 10.23 -9.53
CA GLN A 151 2.63 9.44 -10.43
C GLN A 151 2.22 9.61 -11.91
N ALA A 152 0.91 9.63 -12.19
CA ALA A 152 0.41 9.90 -13.55
C ALA A 152 0.90 11.26 -14.07
N LYS A 153 0.86 12.28 -13.23
CA LYS A 153 1.33 13.63 -13.59
C LYS A 153 2.84 13.69 -13.82
N GLU A 154 3.62 12.98 -12.99
CA GLU A 154 5.06 12.85 -13.19
C GLU A 154 5.38 12.20 -14.55
N TYR A 155 4.68 11.12 -14.90
CA TYR A 155 4.84 10.46 -16.21
C TYR A 155 4.40 11.34 -17.38
N GLU A 156 3.33 12.14 -17.23
CA GLU A 156 2.95 13.13 -18.25
C GLU A 156 4.06 14.15 -18.47
N LYS A 157 4.62 14.70 -17.40
CA LYS A 157 5.68 15.70 -17.44
C LYS A 157 6.98 15.15 -18.05
N LEU A 158 7.31 13.90 -17.76
CA LEU A 158 8.50 13.24 -18.30
C LEU A 158 8.32 12.70 -19.73
N GLY A 159 7.09 12.71 -20.26
CA GLY A 159 6.81 12.10 -21.56
C GLY A 159 7.05 10.59 -21.58
N SER A 160 6.80 9.91 -20.44
CA SER A 160 7.12 8.49 -20.27
C SER A 160 6.23 7.56 -21.09
N THR A 161 5.17 8.07 -21.70
CA THR A 161 4.29 7.34 -22.59
C THR A 161 3.58 8.29 -23.55
N ASN A 162 3.22 7.78 -24.74
CA ASN A 162 2.39 8.51 -25.72
C ASN A 162 0.88 8.30 -25.49
N LYS A 163 0.49 7.44 -24.54
CA LYS A 163 -0.91 7.18 -24.21
C LYS A 163 -1.42 8.13 -23.13
N SER A 164 -2.72 8.40 -23.17
CA SER A 164 -3.37 9.24 -22.15
C SER A 164 -3.40 8.60 -20.79
N LEU A 165 -2.98 9.34 -19.75
CA LEU A 165 -3.02 8.94 -18.36
C LEU A 165 -4.28 9.43 -17.61
N LYS A 166 -5.23 10.05 -18.32
CA LYS A 166 -6.47 10.62 -17.75
C LYS A 166 -7.29 9.63 -16.94
N ARG A 167 -7.26 8.33 -17.29
CA ARG A 167 -8.02 7.31 -16.56
C ARG A 167 -7.57 7.16 -15.09
N PHE A 168 -6.27 7.32 -14.82
CA PHE A 168 -5.72 7.24 -13.47
C PHE A 168 -6.13 8.45 -12.62
N ILE A 169 -6.09 9.62 -13.23
CA ILE A 169 -6.55 10.86 -12.62
C ILE A 169 -8.06 10.79 -12.32
N GLN A 170 -8.84 10.26 -13.27
CA GLN A 170 -10.28 10.09 -13.06
C GLN A 170 -10.57 9.09 -11.94
N SER A 171 -9.86 7.97 -11.90
CA SER A 171 -9.95 6.98 -10.81
C SER A 171 -9.68 7.62 -9.44
N ALA A 172 -8.68 8.49 -9.35
CA ALA A 172 -8.39 9.22 -8.11
C ALA A 172 -9.51 10.19 -7.73
N LYS A 173 -10.09 10.91 -8.69
CA LYS A 173 -11.24 11.81 -8.47
C LYS A 173 -12.45 11.06 -7.95
N ASP A 174 -12.75 9.89 -8.55
CA ASP A 174 -13.92 9.08 -8.18
C ASP A 174 -13.75 8.45 -6.78
N ALA A 175 -12.54 8.06 -6.43
CA ALA A 175 -12.23 7.46 -5.14
C ALA A 175 -12.13 8.48 -4.00
N THR A 176 -11.85 9.75 -4.31
CA THR A 176 -11.61 10.78 -3.29
C THR A 176 -12.92 11.46 -2.91
N SER A 177 -13.38 11.22 -1.68
CA SER A 177 -14.66 11.75 -1.18
C SER A 177 -14.50 12.89 -0.16
N TRP A 178 -13.42 12.88 0.65
CA TRP A 178 -13.21 13.90 1.69
C TRP A 178 -12.76 15.23 1.10
N SER A 179 -13.34 16.33 1.59
CA SER A 179 -13.13 17.67 1.03
C SER A 179 -11.68 18.11 1.01
N GLU A 180 -10.95 17.81 2.09
CA GLU A 180 -9.51 18.11 2.19
C GLU A 180 -8.66 17.27 1.25
N LEU A 181 -9.03 16.01 1.03
CA LEU A 181 -8.32 15.14 0.07
C LEU A 181 -8.65 15.52 -1.38
N LYS A 182 -9.87 15.99 -1.66
CA LYS A 182 -10.20 16.60 -2.94
C LYS A 182 -9.35 17.84 -3.20
N ARG A 183 -9.13 18.65 -2.15
CA ARG A 183 -8.25 19.83 -2.24
C ARG A 183 -6.78 19.41 -2.45
N LEU A 184 -6.30 18.37 -1.76
CA LEU A 184 -4.95 17.82 -2.01
C LEU A 184 -4.82 17.36 -3.47
N LEU A 185 -5.80 16.62 -3.99
CA LEU A 185 -5.82 16.17 -5.38
C LEU A 185 -5.84 17.35 -6.36
N SER A 186 -6.55 18.46 -6.06
CA SER A 186 -6.53 19.65 -6.94
C SER A 186 -5.12 20.26 -7.03
N TYR A 187 -4.37 20.31 -5.93
CA TYR A 187 -2.98 20.78 -5.98
C TYR A 187 -2.08 19.88 -6.83
N VAL A 188 -2.27 18.54 -6.77
CA VAL A 188 -1.57 17.63 -7.70
C VAL A 188 -1.83 17.98 -9.16
N MET A 189 -3.04 18.42 -9.47
CA MET A 189 -3.43 18.79 -10.85
C MET A 189 -2.89 20.16 -11.27
N GLU A 190 -2.65 21.06 -10.35
CA GLU A 190 -2.20 22.44 -10.61
C GLU A 190 -0.67 22.58 -10.68
N VAL A 191 0.04 21.84 -9.82
CA VAL A 191 1.50 22.02 -9.60
C VAL A 191 2.33 21.17 -10.56
N MET A 192 1.78 20.07 -11.05
CA MET A 192 2.46 19.14 -11.93
C MET A 192 2.05 19.32 -13.39
#